data_f57b79083907f0e0a8a67e572704091c
#
_entry.id   f57b79083907f0e0a8a67e572704091c
#
_cell.length_a   1.000
_cell.length_b   1.000
_cell.length_c   1.000
_cell.angle_alpha   90.00
_cell.angle_beta   90.00
_cell.angle_gamma   90.00
#
_symmetry.space_group_name_H-M   'P 1'
#
loop_
_entity.id
_entity.type
_entity.pdbx_description
1 polymer ?
#
loop_
_entity_poly.entity_id
_entity_poly.type
_entity_poly.pdbx_seq_one_letter_code
_entity_poly.pdbx_strand_id
1 'polypeptide(L)'
;EISLGLVGSEMCIRDSNVSTKIKEILVCGNATMINLFLKEKVKTIGVSPFDVPILTMTEYPLNYFIKSSVKIEVMTMNHISAYVGSDIVMGIYATNMDKNKENVLLMDLGTNGEMVIGNKHRLLATSCPAGPAFEGVNIECGGPSIAGAVCATKVENNKLVYKTIDNQDANSICGSGLISLIANLLRLGIIDDTGNFLNKQKKYYLNDEVYLSIKDIKAF
;
A
#
# COMPACT_ATOMS: atom_id res chain seq x y z
N GLU A 1 -12.17 17.91 11.42
CA GLU A 1 -10.76 17.44 11.38
C GLU A 1 -10.79 16.01 10.85
N ILE A 2 -10.38 15.83 9.60
CA ILE A 2 -10.13 14.50 9.07
C ILE A 2 -8.71 14.17 9.54
N SER A 3 -8.58 13.36 10.58
CA SER A 3 -7.31 12.74 10.93
C SER A 3 -6.97 11.72 9.85
N LEU A 4 -6.29 12.17 8.82
CA LEU A 4 -5.62 11.27 7.89
C LEU A 4 -4.44 10.66 8.67
N GLY A 5 -4.66 9.44 9.19
CA GLY A 5 -3.60 8.65 9.79
C GLY A 5 -2.57 8.29 8.74
N LEU A 6 -1.59 9.15 8.54
CA LEU A 6 -0.38 8.85 7.77
C LEU A 6 0.48 7.92 8.64
N VAL A 7 0.14 6.65 8.60
CA VAL A 7 0.83 5.61 9.38
C VAL A 7 2.24 5.41 8.80
N GLY A 8 3.24 5.60 9.64
CA GLY A 8 4.65 5.30 9.35
C GLY A 8 5.49 6.53 8.99
N SER A 9 5.17 7.27 7.95
CA SER A 9 5.99 8.40 7.47
C SER A 9 5.97 9.61 8.43
N GLU A 10 4.84 9.91 9.06
CA GLU A 10 4.73 11.03 10.00
C GLU A 10 5.54 10.78 11.28
N MET A 11 5.58 9.55 11.77
CA MET A 11 6.42 9.16 12.91
C MET A 11 7.90 9.33 12.57
N CYS A 12 8.34 8.87 11.39
CA CYS A 12 9.74 9.03 10.95
C CYS A 12 10.16 10.51 10.84
N ILE A 13 9.28 11.40 10.40
CA ILE A 13 9.58 12.84 10.32
C ILE A 13 9.70 13.46 11.71
N ARG A 14 8.80 13.12 12.64
CA ARG A 14 8.83 13.64 14.03
C ARG A 14 10.06 13.17 14.79
N ASP A 15 10.43 11.91 14.63
CA ASP A 15 11.55 11.32 15.37
C ASP A 15 12.93 11.74 14.84
N SER A 16 13.01 12.20 13.59
CA SER A 16 14.29 12.43 12.93
C SER A 16 14.93 13.82 13.19
N ASN A 17 14.22 14.78 13.82
CA ASN A 17 14.69 16.17 14.00
C ASN A 17 15.18 16.86 12.70
N VAL A 18 14.70 16.43 11.52
CA VAL A 18 15.18 16.86 10.20
C VAL A 18 14.38 18.07 9.66
N SER A 19 13.28 18.46 10.34
CA SER A 19 12.33 19.47 9.86
C SER A 19 12.96 20.83 9.52
N THR A 20 14.09 21.19 10.13
CA THR A 20 14.79 22.45 9.86
C THR A 20 15.73 22.42 8.65
N LYS A 21 15.91 21.26 7.99
CA LYS A 21 16.85 21.05 6.88
C LYS A 21 16.19 20.70 5.56
N ILE A 22 14.85 20.73 5.50
CA ILE A 22 14.12 20.41 4.28
C ILE A 22 14.39 21.52 3.26
N LYS A 23 14.88 21.15 2.07
CA LYS A 23 15.15 22.07 0.97
C LYS A 23 14.10 21.97 -0.14
N GLU A 24 13.55 20.79 -0.32
CA GLU A 24 12.57 20.48 -1.37
C GLU A 24 11.63 19.39 -0.87
N ILE A 25 10.43 19.32 -1.43
CA ILE A 25 9.43 18.31 -1.15
C ILE A 25 9.06 17.64 -2.48
N LEU A 26 9.21 16.32 -2.55
CA LEU A 26 8.75 15.52 -3.67
C LEU A 26 7.48 14.79 -3.27
N VAL A 27 6.42 14.97 -4.06
CA VAL A 27 5.11 14.35 -3.84
C VAL A 27 4.83 13.35 -4.96
N CYS A 28 4.59 12.10 -4.58
CA CYS A 28 4.15 11.07 -5.49
C CYS A 28 2.89 10.36 -4.94
N GLY A 29 2.11 9.78 -5.82
CA GLY A 29 0.88 9.08 -5.51
C GLY A 29 0.11 8.74 -6.77
N ASN A 30 -1.10 8.18 -6.63
CA ASN A 30 -1.93 7.90 -7.79
C ASN A 30 -2.40 9.19 -8.48
N ALA A 31 -2.81 9.08 -9.75
CA ALA A 31 -3.15 10.23 -10.58
C ALA A 31 -4.25 11.11 -9.97
N THR A 32 -5.26 10.51 -9.36
CA THR A 32 -6.36 11.25 -8.71
C THR A 32 -5.85 12.05 -7.51
N MET A 33 -5.06 11.44 -6.63
CA MET A 33 -4.52 12.10 -5.44
C MET A 33 -3.64 13.29 -5.79
N ILE A 34 -2.74 13.13 -6.76
CA ILE A 34 -1.83 14.21 -7.17
C ILE A 34 -2.61 15.35 -7.84
N ASN A 35 -3.57 15.04 -8.73
CA ASN A 35 -4.36 16.09 -9.34
C ASN A 35 -5.25 16.83 -8.32
N LEU A 36 -5.81 16.15 -7.32
CA LEU A 36 -6.51 16.80 -6.20
C LEU A 36 -5.55 17.66 -5.35
N PHE A 37 -4.35 17.17 -5.07
CA PHE A 37 -3.31 17.93 -4.36
C PHE A 37 -2.96 19.23 -5.12
N LEU A 38 -2.91 19.18 -6.44
CA LEU A 38 -2.70 20.34 -7.32
C LEU A 38 -3.96 21.19 -7.51
N LYS A 39 -5.07 20.86 -6.82
CA LYS A 39 -6.38 21.57 -6.89
C LYS A 39 -7.06 21.46 -8.26
N GLU A 40 -6.73 20.44 -9.03
CA GLU A 40 -7.34 20.18 -10.34
C GLU A 40 -8.69 19.46 -10.24
N LYS A 41 -9.50 19.60 -11.29
CA LYS A 41 -10.79 18.91 -11.41
C LYS A 41 -10.58 17.49 -11.93
N VAL A 42 -10.78 16.49 -11.06
CA VAL A 42 -10.50 15.08 -11.35
C VAL A 42 -11.65 14.30 -12.00
N LYS A 43 -12.77 14.95 -12.33
CA LYS A 43 -13.95 14.27 -12.90
C LYS A 43 -13.63 13.50 -14.18
N THR A 44 -12.75 14.02 -15.01
CA THR A 44 -12.34 13.41 -16.28
C THR A 44 -11.54 12.12 -16.10
N ILE A 45 -10.86 11.95 -14.97
CA ILE A 45 -10.12 10.72 -14.63
C ILE A 45 -11.08 9.52 -14.46
N GLY A 46 -12.31 9.76 -13.97
CA GLY A 46 -13.32 8.72 -13.71
C GLY A 46 -14.27 8.44 -14.88
N VAL A 47 -14.16 9.14 -15.99
CA VAL A 47 -15.06 9.03 -17.14
C VAL A 47 -14.27 8.88 -18.43
N SER A 48 -14.68 7.91 -19.28
CA SER A 48 -14.03 7.73 -20.60
C SER A 48 -13.99 9.06 -21.38
N PRO A 49 -12.83 9.42 -21.98
CA PRO A 49 -11.62 8.62 -22.22
C PRO A 49 -10.59 8.60 -21.08
N PHE A 50 -10.96 8.94 -19.84
CA PHE A 50 -10.11 8.92 -18.65
C PHE A 50 -8.94 9.93 -18.71
N ASP A 51 -9.24 11.14 -19.12
CA ASP A 51 -8.24 12.21 -19.28
C ASP A 51 -7.74 12.69 -17.92
N VAL A 52 -6.43 12.72 -17.78
CA VAL A 52 -5.73 13.25 -16.60
C VAL A 52 -5.36 14.70 -16.84
N PRO A 53 -5.81 15.66 -16.03
CA PRO A 53 -5.51 17.09 -16.24
C PRO A 53 -4.03 17.38 -16.25
N ILE A 54 -3.26 16.81 -15.31
CA ILE A 54 -1.82 16.96 -15.22
C ILE A 54 -1.18 15.58 -15.17
N LEU A 55 -0.43 15.23 -16.21
CA LEU A 55 0.34 13.97 -16.32
C LEU A 55 1.85 14.19 -16.08
N THR A 56 2.33 15.41 -16.26
CA THR A 56 3.75 15.72 -16.18
C THR A 56 4.14 16.28 -14.82
N MET A 57 5.42 16.22 -14.53
CA MET A 57 6.02 16.84 -13.35
C MET A 57 5.65 18.33 -13.29
N THR A 58 5.31 18.80 -12.11
CA THR A 58 5.08 20.22 -11.81
C THR A 58 5.91 20.66 -10.62
N GLU A 59 6.16 21.95 -10.55
CA GLU A 59 6.91 22.59 -9.47
C GLU A 59 6.16 23.85 -9.00
N TYR A 60 5.90 23.93 -7.71
CA TYR A 60 5.20 25.04 -7.08
C TYR A 60 5.87 25.41 -5.75
N PRO A 61 5.92 26.68 -5.37
CA PRO A 61 6.39 27.06 -4.05
C PRO A 61 5.43 26.58 -2.96
N LEU A 62 5.95 26.21 -1.80
CA LEU A 62 5.17 25.67 -0.67
C LEU A 62 3.97 26.54 -0.27
N ASN A 63 4.09 27.86 -0.44
CA ASN A 63 3.01 28.81 -0.12
C ASN A 63 1.78 28.71 -1.05
N TYR A 64 1.90 27.99 -2.18
CA TYR A 64 0.75 27.64 -3.02
C TYR A 64 -0.21 26.67 -2.31
N PHE A 65 0.32 25.79 -1.47
CA PHE A 65 -0.43 24.76 -0.78
C PHE A 65 -0.85 25.15 0.63
N ILE A 66 0.08 25.74 1.39
CA ILE A 66 -0.12 26.12 2.80
C ILE A 66 0.45 27.51 3.05
N LYS A 67 -0.09 28.23 4.06
CA LYS A 67 0.50 29.50 4.50
C LYS A 67 1.87 29.24 5.14
N SER A 68 2.94 29.62 4.46
CA SER A 68 4.31 29.45 4.92
C SER A 68 5.19 30.61 4.44
N SER A 69 6.11 31.05 5.31
CA SER A 69 7.18 31.97 4.95
C SER A 69 8.45 31.22 4.49
N VAL A 70 8.46 29.90 4.62
CA VAL A 70 9.60 29.07 4.23
C VAL A 70 9.62 28.93 2.71
N LYS A 71 10.78 29.20 2.13
CA LYS A 71 11.01 29.05 0.67
C LYS A 71 11.44 27.60 0.40
N ILE A 72 10.49 26.78 0.08
CA ILE A 72 10.68 25.37 -0.30
C ILE A 72 9.88 25.13 -1.57
N GLU A 73 10.47 24.43 -2.53
CA GLU A 73 9.78 23.97 -3.73
C GLU A 73 9.12 22.61 -3.48
N VAL A 74 7.90 22.48 -3.99
CA VAL A 74 7.10 21.24 -3.97
C VAL A 74 6.98 20.75 -5.39
N MET A 75 7.56 19.60 -5.65
CA MET A 75 7.53 18.95 -6.95
C MET A 75 6.61 17.75 -6.95
N THR A 76 5.87 17.54 -8.03
CA THR A 76 5.15 16.30 -8.29
C THR A 76 5.82 15.53 -9.39
N MET A 77 5.62 14.22 -9.43
CA MET A 77 6.22 13.36 -10.45
C MET A 77 5.24 13.06 -11.59
N ASN A 78 5.80 12.64 -12.74
CA ASN A 78 5.03 12.20 -13.89
C ASN A 78 4.13 11.00 -13.54
N HIS A 79 2.96 10.94 -14.17
CA HIS A 79 2.10 9.75 -14.21
C HIS A 79 2.25 9.04 -15.56
N ILE A 80 1.96 7.75 -15.58
CA ILE A 80 1.91 6.96 -16.83
C ILE A 80 0.53 7.09 -17.46
N SER A 81 -0.53 7.03 -16.64
CA SER A 81 -1.93 7.12 -17.09
C SER A 81 -2.86 7.47 -15.92
N ALA A 82 -4.16 7.51 -16.19
CA ALA A 82 -5.20 7.72 -15.18
C ALA A 82 -5.14 6.71 -14.02
N TYR A 83 -4.74 5.48 -14.29
CA TYR A 83 -4.72 4.37 -13.33
C TYR A 83 -3.33 3.87 -12.98
N VAL A 84 -2.28 4.50 -13.48
CA VAL A 84 -0.88 4.20 -13.15
C VAL A 84 -0.18 5.49 -12.80
N GLY A 85 -0.10 5.77 -11.53
CA GLY A 85 0.35 7.04 -10.97
C GLY A 85 1.85 7.18 -10.84
N SER A 86 2.26 8.26 -10.22
CA SER A 86 3.67 8.54 -9.92
C SER A 86 4.23 7.70 -8.77
N ASP A 87 3.40 7.10 -7.93
CA ASP A 87 3.75 6.05 -6.99
C ASP A 87 4.42 4.86 -7.70
N ILE A 88 3.82 4.38 -8.78
CA ILE A 88 4.37 3.30 -9.60
C ILE A 88 5.65 3.74 -10.33
N VAL A 89 5.70 4.98 -10.84
CA VAL A 89 6.92 5.54 -11.45
C VAL A 89 8.08 5.54 -10.44
N MET A 90 7.80 5.91 -9.19
CA MET A 90 8.79 5.87 -8.12
C MET A 90 9.16 4.44 -7.71
N GLY A 91 8.22 3.50 -7.77
CA GLY A 91 8.48 2.07 -7.59
C GLY A 91 9.45 1.51 -8.64
N ILE A 92 9.25 1.87 -9.92
CA ILE A 92 10.18 1.52 -11.01
C ILE A 92 11.58 2.07 -10.72
N TYR A 93 11.67 3.33 -10.31
CA TYR A 93 12.94 3.99 -9.98
C TYR A 93 13.62 3.33 -8.78
N ALA A 94 12.88 3.09 -7.69
CA ALA A 94 13.41 2.51 -6.46
C ALA A 94 13.92 1.08 -6.65
N THR A 95 13.29 0.31 -7.54
CA THR A 95 13.68 -1.07 -7.87
C THR A 95 14.71 -1.17 -8.99
N ASN A 96 15.08 -0.04 -9.62
CA ASN A 96 15.97 0.05 -10.77
C ASN A 96 15.53 -0.85 -11.96
N MET A 97 14.22 -1.04 -12.16
CA MET A 97 13.70 -1.83 -13.28
C MET A 97 14.13 -1.28 -14.64
N ASP A 98 14.14 0.04 -14.76
CA ASP A 98 14.57 0.80 -15.95
C ASP A 98 16.04 0.59 -16.34
N LYS A 99 16.84 0.03 -15.43
CA LYS A 99 18.28 -0.27 -15.64
C LYS A 99 18.56 -1.77 -15.73
N ASN A 100 17.59 -2.62 -15.34
CA ASN A 100 17.79 -4.07 -15.30
C ASN A 100 17.80 -4.65 -16.73
N LYS A 101 18.68 -5.62 -16.98
CA LYS A 101 18.75 -6.36 -18.26
C LYS A 101 17.70 -7.47 -18.32
N GLU A 102 17.38 -8.07 -17.19
CA GLU A 102 16.40 -9.13 -17.05
C GLU A 102 15.00 -8.57 -16.81
N ASN A 103 13.98 -9.34 -17.13
CA ASN A 103 12.61 -8.95 -16.82
C ASN A 103 12.36 -9.00 -15.31
N VAL A 104 11.84 -7.91 -14.79
CA VAL A 104 11.42 -7.76 -13.39
C VAL A 104 9.92 -7.53 -13.38
N LEU A 105 9.23 -8.08 -12.41
CA LEU A 105 7.83 -7.80 -12.10
C LEU A 105 7.77 -6.97 -10.81
N LEU A 106 7.22 -5.78 -10.90
CA LEU A 106 6.81 -4.94 -9.77
C LEU A 106 5.31 -5.09 -9.58
N MET A 107 4.88 -5.34 -8.35
CA MET A 107 3.47 -5.38 -7.98
C MET A 107 3.25 -4.47 -6.77
N ASP A 108 2.32 -3.53 -6.91
CA ASP A 108 1.81 -2.72 -5.81
C ASP A 108 0.41 -3.23 -5.47
N LEU A 109 0.26 -3.79 -4.28
CA LEU A 109 -0.95 -4.48 -3.85
C LEU A 109 -1.71 -3.62 -2.83
N GLY A 110 -2.61 -2.79 -3.32
CA GLY A 110 -3.54 -1.98 -2.54
C GLY A 110 -4.99 -2.28 -2.92
N THR A 111 -5.86 -1.30 -2.79
CA THR A 111 -7.26 -1.37 -3.28
C THR A 111 -7.31 -1.67 -4.77
N ASN A 112 -6.36 -1.14 -5.54
CA ASN A 112 -6.04 -1.62 -6.88
C ASN A 112 -4.72 -2.41 -6.83
N GLY A 113 -4.53 -3.28 -7.82
CA GLY A 113 -3.26 -3.96 -8.05
C GLY A 113 -2.59 -3.33 -9.27
N GLU A 114 -1.61 -2.47 -9.04
CA GLU A 114 -0.79 -1.94 -10.10
C GLU A 114 0.40 -2.89 -10.35
N MET A 115 0.66 -3.17 -11.61
CA MET A 115 1.72 -4.07 -12.01
C MET A 115 2.56 -3.47 -13.11
N VAL A 116 3.88 -3.65 -13.02
CA VAL A 116 4.82 -3.33 -14.09
C VAL A 116 5.71 -4.51 -14.35
N ILE A 117 5.80 -4.93 -15.61
CA ILE A 117 6.73 -5.98 -16.04
C ILE A 117 7.63 -5.48 -17.15
N GLY A 118 8.89 -5.85 -17.10
CA GLY A 118 9.84 -5.57 -18.18
C GLY A 118 11.25 -5.37 -17.70
N ASN A 119 12.03 -4.67 -18.52
CA ASN A 119 13.45 -4.44 -18.34
C ASN A 119 13.84 -3.07 -18.92
N LYS A 120 15.16 -2.75 -18.93
CA LYS A 120 15.68 -1.48 -19.45
C LYS A 120 15.28 -1.12 -20.90
N HIS A 121 14.78 -2.07 -21.70
CA HIS A 121 14.42 -1.83 -23.09
C HIS A 121 12.91 -1.56 -23.23
N ARG A 122 12.09 -2.16 -22.39
CA ARG A 122 10.63 -2.01 -22.43
C ARG A 122 10.02 -2.30 -21.08
N LEU A 123 9.10 -1.45 -20.65
CA LEU A 123 8.24 -1.63 -19.49
C LEU A 123 6.79 -1.63 -19.96
N LEU A 124 5.98 -2.53 -19.43
CA LEU A 124 4.53 -2.59 -19.61
C LEU A 124 3.89 -2.43 -18.24
N ALA A 125 2.96 -1.50 -18.12
CA ALA A 125 2.25 -1.23 -16.87
C ALA A 125 0.75 -1.44 -17.06
N THR A 126 0.09 -1.92 -16.02
CA THR A 126 -1.36 -2.07 -15.95
C THR A 126 -1.83 -1.86 -14.51
N SER A 127 -3.13 -1.60 -14.36
CA SER A 127 -3.81 -1.56 -13.07
C SER A 127 -5.09 -2.38 -13.17
N CYS A 128 -5.43 -3.10 -12.10
CA CYS A 128 -6.69 -3.83 -11.99
C CYS A 128 -7.29 -3.60 -10.60
N PRO A 129 -8.62 -3.62 -10.47
CA PRO A 129 -9.26 -3.61 -9.15
C PRO A 129 -8.92 -4.91 -8.42
N ALA A 130 -8.32 -4.81 -7.23
CA ALA A 130 -7.99 -5.94 -6.37
C ALA A 130 -8.91 -6.02 -5.15
N GLY A 131 -9.52 -4.89 -4.76
CA GLY A 131 -10.33 -4.77 -3.57
C GLY A 131 -9.50 -4.48 -2.32
N PRO A 132 -10.13 -3.99 -1.25
CA PRO A 132 -9.43 -3.45 -0.08
C PRO A 132 -8.95 -4.51 0.91
N ALA A 133 -9.03 -5.81 0.59
CA ALA A 133 -8.63 -6.89 1.51
C ALA A 133 -7.15 -6.80 1.91
N PHE A 134 -6.26 -6.41 0.97
CA PHE A 134 -4.84 -6.21 1.26
C PHE A 134 -4.55 -5.04 2.20
N GLU A 135 -5.51 -4.14 2.38
CA GLU A 135 -5.44 -3.04 3.35
C GLU A 135 -6.09 -3.41 4.69
N GLY A 136 -6.55 -4.65 4.86
CA GLY A 136 -7.27 -5.14 6.04
C GLY A 136 -8.72 -4.65 6.12
N VAL A 137 -9.25 -4.04 5.06
CA VAL A 137 -10.64 -3.59 4.99
C VAL A 137 -11.53 -4.76 4.58
N ASN A 138 -12.75 -4.82 5.15
CA ASN A 138 -13.71 -5.93 4.99
C ASN A 138 -13.24 -7.28 5.57
N ILE A 139 -12.22 -7.27 6.41
CA ILE A 139 -11.76 -8.41 7.21
C ILE A 139 -12.24 -8.21 8.64
N GLU A 140 -12.84 -9.23 9.27
CA GLU A 140 -13.51 -9.10 10.59
C GLU A 140 -12.55 -8.54 11.65
N CYS A 141 -11.32 -9.04 11.73
CA CYS A 141 -10.26 -8.51 12.60
C CYS A 141 -9.19 -7.73 11.84
N GLY A 142 -9.52 -7.23 10.64
CA GLY A 142 -8.60 -6.43 9.83
C GLY A 142 -8.41 -5.02 10.36
N GLY A 143 -7.24 -4.44 10.10
CA GLY A 143 -6.92 -3.09 10.53
C GLY A 143 -5.70 -2.49 9.86
N PRO A 144 -5.47 -1.20 10.08
CA PRO A 144 -4.29 -0.51 9.57
C PRO A 144 -3.01 -1.04 10.24
N SER A 145 -1.85 -0.73 9.62
CA SER A 145 -0.53 -1.12 10.13
C SER A 145 -0.09 -0.21 11.29
N ILE A 146 -0.74 -0.37 12.45
CA ILE A 146 -0.46 0.38 13.68
C ILE A 146 -0.04 -0.57 14.82
N ALA A 147 0.37 -0.02 15.95
CA ALA A 147 0.78 -0.77 17.14
C ALA A 147 -0.24 -1.86 17.52
N GLY A 148 0.25 -3.10 17.72
CA GLY A 148 -0.57 -4.27 18.01
C GLY A 148 -1.16 -4.98 16.78
N ALA A 149 -1.07 -4.41 15.57
CA ALA A 149 -1.50 -5.12 14.36
C ALA A 149 -0.53 -6.28 14.04
N VAL A 150 -1.07 -7.47 13.81
CA VAL A 150 -0.29 -8.62 13.32
C VAL A 150 0.21 -8.30 11.92
N CYS A 151 1.54 -8.19 11.75
CA CYS A 151 2.18 -7.76 10.50
C CYS A 151 2.92 -8.89 9.78
N ALA A 152 3.21 -9.98 10.46
CA ALA A 152 3.85 -11.15 9.87
C ALA A 152 3.52 -12.40 10.68
N THR A 153 3.52 -13.55 10.00
CA THR A 153 3.45 -14.87 10.63
C THR A 153 4.55 -15.76 10.10
N LYS A 154 4.95 -16.76 10.86
CA LYS A 154 5.87 -17.82 10.43
C LYS A 154 5.50 -19.15 11.08
N VAL A 155 6.01 -20.23 10.50
CA VAL A 155 5.85 -21.57 11.05
C VAL A 155 7.12 -21.95 11.81
N GLU A 156 7.00 -22.21 13.11
CA GLU A 156 8.09 -22.72 13.97
C GLU A 156 7.62 -24.00 14.66
N ASN A 157 8.40 -25.07 14.56
CA ASN A 157 8.09 -26.37 15.18
C ASN A 157 6.65 -26.84 14.85
N ASN A 158 6.23 -26.69 13.61
CA ASN A 158 4.90 -27.03 13.12
C ASN A 158 3.75 -26.24 13.78
N LYS A 159 4.07 -25.08 14.38
CA LYS A 159 3.09 -24.15 14.96
C LYS A 159 3.21 -22.80 14.31
N LEU A 160 2.08 -22.11 14.17
CA LEU A 160 2.05 -20.75 13.68
C LEU A 160 2.40 -19.80 14.83
N VAL A 161 3.39 -18.95 14.60
CA VAL A 161 3.74 -17.83 15.47
C VAL A 161 3.59 -16.52 14.69
N TYR A 162 3.27 -15.44 15.38
CA TYR A 162 3.03 -14.15 14.75
C TYR A 162 3.88 -13.04 15.38
N LYS A 163 4.08 -11.98 14.62
CA LYS A 163 4.71 -10.73 15.05
C LYS A 163 3.72 -9.58 14.90
N THR A 164 3.68 -8.72 15.90
CA THR A 164 2.89 -7.48 15.87
C THR A 164 3.78 -6.26 15.68
N ILE A 165 3.18 -5.18 15.22
CA ILE A 165 3.84 -3.86 15.16
C ILE A 165 4.08 -3.40 16.61
N ASP A 166 5.28 -2.86 16.85
CA ASP A 166 5.77 -2.40 18.17
C ASP A 166 5.77 -3.48 19.27
N ASN A 167 5.66 -4.78 18.88
CA ASN A 167 5.61 -5.93 19.80
C ASN A 167 4.55 -5.81 20.90
N GLN A 168 3.44 -5.12 20.62
CA GLN A 168 2.29 -5.05 21.51
C GLN A 168 1.37 -6.26 21.32
N ASP A 169 0.44 -6.46 22.25
CA ASP A 169 -0.55 -7.53 22.14
C ASP A 169 -1.36 -7.41 20.86
N ALA A 170 -1.64 -8.55 20.23
CA ALA A 170 -2.35 -8.57 18.96
C ALA A 170 -3.79 -8.06 19.14
N ASN A 171 -4.17 -7.01 18.40
CA ASN A 171 -5.48 -6.38 18.39
C ASN A 171 -6.15 -6.36 17.00
N SER A 172 -5.40 -6.59 15.95
CA SER A 172 -5.89 -6.60 14.56
C SER A 172 -4.92 -7.35 13.64
N ILE A 173 -5.26 -7.48 12.36
CA ILE A 173 -4.42 -8.08 11.32
C ILE A 173 -4.29 -7.05 10.19
N CYS A 174 -3.08 -6.57 9.92
CA CYS A 174 -2.85 -5.69 8.78
C CYS A 174 -2.61 -6.49 7.48
N GLY A 175 -2.60 -5.82 6.33
CA GLY A 175 -2.51 -6.48 5.03
C GLY A 175 -1.35 -7.46 4.88
N SER A 176 -0.14 -7.09 5.28
CA SER A 176 1.03 -7.98 5.25
C SER A 176 0.88 -9.18 6.20
N GLY A 177 0.27 -8.96 7.36
CA GLY A 177 -0.09 -10.00 8.32
C GLY A 177 -1.09 -10.99 7.72
N LEU A 178 -2.12 -10.48 7.03
CA LEU A 178 -3.14 -11.31 6.38
C LEU A 178 -2.53 -12.22 5.30
N ILE A 179 -1.72 -11.65 4.41
CA ILE A 179 -1.02 -12.41 3.34
C ILE A 179 -0.19 -13.53 3.94
N SER A 180 0.66 -13.20 4.92
CA SER A 180 1.54 -14.18 5.56
C SER A 180 0.75 -15.23 6.37
N LEU A 181 -0.36 -14.85 6.98
CA LEU A 181 -1.22 -15.76 7.74
C LEU A 181 -1.87 -16.79 6.82
N ILE A 182 -2.53 -16.36 5.74
CA ILE A 182 -3.17 -17.26 4.77
C ILE A 182 -2.13 -18.21 4.16
N ALA A 183 -0.97 -17.69 3.75
CA ALA A 183 0.12 -18.50 3.19
C ALA A 183 0.62 -19.59 4.17
N ASN A 184 0.73 -19.27 5.45
CA ASN A 184 1.18 -20.23 6.46
C ASN A 184 0.08 -21.21 6.90
N LEU A 185 -1.19 -20.80 6.91
CA LEU A 185 -2.31 -21.72 7.12
C LEU A 185 -2.40 -22.77 6.00
N LEU A 186 -2.19 -22.35 4.75
CA LEU A 186 -2.10 -23.26 3.61
C LEU A 186 -0.90 -24.22 3.74
N ARG A 187 0.28 -23.70 4.08
CA ARG A 187 1.51 -24.51 4.28
C ARG A 187 1.36 -25.54 5.39
N LEU A 188 0.62 -25.22 6.46
CA LEU A 188 0.35 -26.13 7.58
C LEU A 188 -0.78 -27.13 7.28
N GLY A 189 -1.44 -27.04 6.13
CA GLY A 189 -2.61 -27.87 5.80
C GLY A 189 -3.80 -27.59 6.74
N ILE A 190 -3.95 -26.37 7.24
CA ILE A 190 -5.10 -25.95 8.04
C ILE A 190 -6.24 -25.51 7.11
N ILE A 191 -5.90 -24.92 5.98
CA ILE A 191 -6.80 -24.60 4.87
C ILE A 191 -6.35 -25.33 3.62
N ASP A 192 -7.28 -25.59 2.70
CA ASP A 192 -7.02 -26.12 1.37
C ASP A 192 -6.71 -25.01 0.34
N ASP A 193 -6.39 -25.37 -0.89
CA ASP A 193 -6.10 -24.46 -1.99
C ASP A 193 -7.31 -23.64 -2.47
N THR A 194 -8.51 -24.00 -2.00
CA THR A 194 -9.74 -23.24 -2.24
C THR A 194 -10.10 -22.32 -1.05
N GLY A 195 -9.24 -22.26 -0.03
CA GLY A 195 -9.40 -21.42 1.16
C GLY A 195 -10.39 -21.97 2.20
N ASN A 196 -10.76 -23.25 2.14
CA ASN A 196 -11.63 -23.84 3.16
C ASN A 196 -10.82 -24.49 4.28
N PHE A 197 -11.30 -24.40 5.51
CA PHE A 197 -10.70 -25.12 6.64
C PHE A 197 -10.94 -26.62 6.54
N LEU A 198 -9.87 -27.42 6.62
CA LEU A 198 -9.95 -28.89 6.50
C LEU A 198 -10.67 -29.57 7.66
N ASN A 199 -10.63 -29.01 8.86
CA ASN A 199 -11.26 -29.55 10.08
C ASN A 199 -12.68 -29.04 10.35
N LYS A 200 -13.36 -28.45 9.33
CA LYS A 200 -14.70 -27.86 9.42
C LYS A 200 -14.85 -26.69 10.40
N GLN A 201 -13.75 -26.16 10.94
CA GLN A 201 -13.80 -24.93 11.73
C GLN A 201 -14.17 -23.76 10.79
N LYS A 202 -14.64 -22.65 11.38
CA LYS A 202 -15.01 -21.46 10.63
C LYS A 202 -14.06 -20.28 10.86
N LYS A 203 -13.19 -20.42 11.85
CA LYS A 203 -12.26 -19.38 12.30
C LYS A 203 -10.95 -20.02 12.75
N TYR A 204 -9.85 -19.33 12.52
CA TYR A 204 -8.54 -19.61 13.10
C TYR A 204 -8.16 -18.48 14.04
N TYR A 205 -7.97 -18.78 15.31
CA TYR A 205 -7.67 -17.81 16.35
C TYR A 205 -6.15 -17.65 16.51
N LEU A 206 -5.70 -16.38 16.55
CA LEU A 206 -4.33 -16.00 16.89
C LEU A 206 -4.19 -15.77 18.40
N ASN A 207 -5.23 -15.19 19.02
CA ASN A 207 -5.47 -15.07 20.46
C ASN A 207 -6.98 -15.11 20.72
N ASP A 208 -7.43 -14.77 21.93
CA ASP A 208 -8.85 -14.85 22.33
C ASP A 208 -9.74 -13.87 21.52
N GLU A 209 -9.19 -12.78 20.98
CA GLU A 209 -9.92 -11.71 20.31
C GLU A 209 -9.67 -11.67 18.81
N VAL A 210 -8.44 -11.95 18.36
CA VAL A 210 -8.02 -11.82 16.97
C VAL A 210 -8.05 -13.17 16.26
N TYR A 211 -8.79 -13.22 15.17
CA TYR A 211 -8.96 -14.43 14.36
C TYR A 211 -9.08 -14.12 12.88
N LEU A 212 -8.93 -15.14 12.04
CA LEU A 212 -9.23 -15.12 10.62
C LEU A 212 -10.41 -16.05 10.35
N SER A 213 -11.49 -15.53 9.74
CA SER A 213 -12.68 -16.31 9.41
C SER A 213 -12.60 -16.85 7.96
N ILE A 214 -13.45 -17.85 7.68
CA ILE A 214 -13.60 -18.35 6.30
C ILE A 214 -14.14 -17.26 5.35
N LYS A 215 -14.90 -16.29 5.87
CA LYS A 215 -15.39 -15.16 5.06
C LYS A 215 -14.24 -14.24 4.66
N ASP A 216 -13.32 -14.00 5.59
CA ASP A 216 -12.15 -13.18 5.35
C ASP A 216 -11.23 -13.80 4.28
N ILE A 217 -11.00 -15.13 4.37
CA ILE A 217 -10.20 -15.85 3.38
C ILE A 217 -10.83 -15.79 1.97
N LYS A 218 -12.17 -15.81 1.89
CA LYS A 218 -12.89 -15.70 0.61
C LYS A 218 -13.02 -14.28 0.09
N ALA A 219 -12.84 -13.28 0.93
CA ALA A 219 -12.79 -11.87 0.55
C ALA A 219 -11.39 -11.47 0.02
N PHE A 220 -10.37 -12.24 0.40
CA PHE A 220 -8.99 -12.12 -0.07
C PHE A 220 -8.79 -12.82 -1.43
#